data_dbcaafa8f6f105d689bee34259dbb1dd
#
_entry.id   dbcaafa8f6f105d689bee34259dbb1dd
#
_cell.length_a   1.000
_cell.length_b   1.000
_cell.length_c   1.000
_cell.angle_alpha   90.00
_cell.angle_beta   90.00
_cell.angle_gamma   90.00
#
_symmetry.space_group_name_H-M   'P 1'
#
loop_
_entity.id
_entity.type
_entity.pdbx_description
1 polymer ?
#
loop_
_entity_poly.entity_id
_entity_poly.type
_entity_poly.pdbx_seq_one_letter_code
_entity_poly.pdbx_strand_id
1 'polypeptide(L)'
;MKDNLNLLVVGSGGREHAIAKKLLESPHVAHVYVAPGNIGMESDGISTVAIEETDFDALKGFVYDHGVEWTFVGPEDALCAGIVDSFRKDGLKIFGPDKEAARLEGSKDFALEFMEEHHVPTAKYSTFRSSEDAISGLNQFEEPVVIKADGLAGGKGVVIAKTKAEAEEEIKMMFRKGQEQIVLEEFLSGDEYSMFVVIGEEDYRILPMAQDHKRVYDRDEGPNTGGMGAYSPLPQLSESDYERMVEEVVEPTIDGLRKAEFNYIGLIYIGMILTEQGPKVIEYNVRLGDPETQVVLPRIDSDFAELIDAAINGKPLPEVKQTENAVLGVVLAAEGYPKSPVKGQKLPVLEESGDISIDYANVAGEFPNVTANGGRLLTAIATADTIEDAQQNIYRYLGEHEFDKCFYRKDIGYKATGKRF
;
A
#
# COMPACT_ATOMS: atom_id res chain seq x y z
N MET A 1 3.59 -9.66 25.29
CA MET A 1 2.82 -8.40 25.17
C MET A 1 2.01 -8.20 26.47
N LYS A 2 1.62 -6.98 26.83
CA LYS A 2 0.68 -6.70 27.94
C LYS A 2 -0.74 -7.02 27.47
N ASP A 3 -1.66 -7.19 28.42
CA ASP A 3 -3.08 -7.34 28.12
C ASP A 3 -3.83 -6.01 28.21
N ASN A 4 -5.01 -5.96 27.60
CA ASN A 4 -5.90 -4.80 27.58
C ASN A 4 -5.27 -3.53 26.97
N LEU A 5 -4.60 -3.67 25.83
CA LEU A 5 -3.94 -2.57 25.17
C LEU A 5 -4.93 -1.69 24.41
N ASN A 6 -4.71 -0.39 24.53
CA ASN A 6 -5.29 0.61 23.63
C ASN A 6 -4.25 0.93 22.56
N LEU A 7 -4.64 0.89 21.30
CA LEU A 7 -3.79 1.17 20.16
C LEU A 7 -4.34 2.32 19.32
N LEU A 8 -3.47 3.02 18.62
CA LEU A 8 -3.84 4.06 17.66
C LEU A 8 -3.33 3.68 16.27
N VAL A 9 -4.19 3.78 15.28
CA VAL A 9 -3.82 3.73 13.86
C VAL A 9 -3.99 5.12 13.27
N VAL A 10 -2.97 5.66 12.63
CA VAL A 10 -3.03 6.95 11.93
C VAL A 10 -3.40 6.72 10.48
N GLY A 11 -4.39 7.45 9.98
CA GLY A 11 -4.91 7.38 8.61
C GLY A 11 -6.42 7.23 8.55
N SER A 12 -6.98 7.09 7.36
CA SER A 12 -8.45 7.13 7.16
C SER A 12 -8.97 6.18 6.08
N GLY A 13 -8.08 5.49 5.37
CA GLY A 13 -8.42 4.68 4.20
C GLY A 13 -8.83 3.24 4.53
N GLY A 14 -9.10 2.47 3.47
CA GLY A 14 -9.40 1.04 3.59
C GLY A 14 -8.24 0.23 4.17
N ARG A 15 -7.00 0.63 3.89
CA ARG A 15 -5.81 0.08 4.52
C ARG A 15 -5.83 0.21 6.04
N GLU A 16 -6.12 1.39 6.56
CA GLU A 16 -6.19 1.64 8.00
C GLU A 16 -7.37 0.91 8.63
N HIS A 17 -8.49 0.77 7.91
CA HIS A 17 -9.62 -0.04 8.35
C HIS A 17 -9.21 -1.51 8.51
N ALA A 18 -8.58 -2.11 7.50
CA ALA A 18 -8.07 -3.48 7.55
C ALA A 18 -7.04 -3.69 8.68
N ILE A 19 -6.12 -2.73 8.88
CA ILE A 19 -5.14 -2.77 9.97
C ILE A 19 -5.86 -2.78 11.33
N ALA A 20 -6.81 -1.88 11.54
CA ALA A 20 -7.54 -1.79 12.80
C ALA A 20 -8.35 -3.07 13.10
N LYS A 21 -9.04 -3.63 12.11
CA LYS A 21 -9.73 -4.93 12.23
C LYS A 21 -8.75 -6.03 12.65
N LYS A 22 -7.60 -6.12 11.97
CA LYS A 22 -6.59 -7.14 12.26
C LYS A 22 -5.99 -7.00 13.66
N LEU A 23 -5.76 -5.80 14.13
CA LEU A 23 -5.27 -5.54 15.49
C LEU A 23 -6.29 -5.95 16.56
N LEU A 24 -7.59 -5.75 16.30
CA LEU A 24 -8.68 -6.17 17.21
C LEU A 24 -8.84 -7.68 17.32
N GLU A 25 -8.31 -8.48 16.40
CA GLU A 25 -8.33 -9.94 16.51
C GLU A 25 -7.41 -10.43 17.65
N SER A 26 -6.42 -9.64 18.08
CA SER A 26 -5.50 -10.02 19.15
C SER A 26 -6.21 -10.07 20.51
N PRO A 27 -6.06 -11.15 21.29
CA PRO A 27 -6.63 -11.25 22.63
C PRO A 27 -6.01 -10.24 23.62
N HIS A 28 -4.91 -9.62 23.25
CA HIS A 28 -4.20 -8.63 24.06
C HIS A 28 -4.70 -7.20 23.82
N VAL A 29 -5.44 -6.94 22.76
CA VAL A 29 -5.93 -5.61 22.36
C VAL A 29 -7.36 -5.41 22.86
N ALA A 30 -7.56 -4.41 23.68
CA ALA A 30 -8.88 -4.04 24.19
C ALA A 30 -9.58 -3.02 23.31
N HIS A 31 -8.82 -2.11 22.69
CA HIS A 31 -9.38 -1.00 21.93
C HIS A 31 -8.44 -0.54 20.81
N VAL A 32 -9.01 -0.19 19.67
CA VAL A 32 -8.29 0.43 18.56
C VAL A 32 -8.97 1.75 18.20
N TYR A 33 -8.19 2.82 18.24
CA TYR A 33 -8.56 4.14 17.75
C TYR A 33 -7.96 4.35 16.37
N VAL A 34 -8.66 5.07 15.50
CA VAL A 34 -8.15 5.45 14.17
C VAL A 34 -8.32 6.96 13.97
N ALA A 35 -7.24 7.65 13.61
CA ALA A 35 -7.22 9.10 13.45
C ALA A 35 -6.73 9.51 12.05
N PRO A 36 -7.54 10.23 11.25
CA PRO A 36 -8.92 10.64 11.54
C PRO A 36 -9.94 9.52 11.41
N GLY A 37 -9.63 8.40 10.73
CA GLY A 37 -10.53 7.32 10.43
C GLY A 37 -11.63 7.70 9.43
N ASN A 38 -12.60 6.82 9.25
CA ASN A 38 -13.82 7.09 8.50
C ASN A 38 -15.01 6.42 9.17
N ILE A 39 -16.21 6.89 8.84
CA ILE A 39 -17.46 6.47 9.51
C ILE A 39 -17.76 4.96 9.34
N GLY A 40 -17.29 4.33 8.26
CA GLY A 40 -17.47 2.89 8.04
C GLY A 40 -16.78 2.01 9.07
N MET A 41 -15.73 2.51 9.74
CA MET A 41 -14.97 1.77 10.75
C MET A 41 -15.77 1.54 12.04
N GLU A 42 -16.76 2.39 12.33
CA GLU A 42 -17.56 2.29 13.55
C GLU A 42 -18.42 1.02 13.60
N SER A 43 -18.77 0.46 12.43
CA SER A 43 -19.51 -0.81 12.36
C SER A 43 -18.74 -1.99 12.94
N ASP A 44 -17.41 -1.91 12.95
CA ASP A 44 -16.48 -2.95 13.42
C ASP A 44 -15.98 -2.71 14.86
N GLY A 45 -16.60 -1.78 15.59
CA GLY A 45 -16.22 -1.45 16.95
C GLY A 45 -14.93 -0.63 17.07
N ILE A 46 -14.48 -0.05 15.97
CA ILE A 46 -13.31 0.84 15.91
C ILE A 46 -13.77 2.25 16.22
N SER A 47 -13.02 2.95 17.08
CA SER A 47 -13.32 4.34 17.45
C SER A 47 -12.56 5.31 16.56
N THR A 48 -13.28 6.13 15.81
CA THR A 48 -12.69 7.20 15.01
C THR A 48 -12.42 8.44 15.88
N VAL A 49 -11.32 9.14 15.57
CA VAL A 49 -10.86 10.32 16.33
C VAL A 49 -10.60 11.46 15.35
N ALA A 50 -11.34 12.55 15.46
CA ALA A 50 -11.24 13.68 14.53
C ALA A 50 -9.95 14.50 14.73
N ILE A 51 -8.80 13.87 14.47
CA ILE A 51 -7.47 14.48 14.48
C ILE A 51 -6.81 14.14 13.15
N GLU A 52 -6.32 15.18 12.45
CA GLU A 52 -5.63 15.01 11.17
C GLU A 52 -4.30 14.27 11.34
N GLU A 53 -3.93 13.48 10.33
CA GLU A 53 -2.71 12.63 10.35
C GLU A 53 -1.39 13.39 10.47
N THR A 54 -1.39 14.68 10.20
CA THR A 54 -0.21 15.56 10.32
C THR A 54 -0.25 16.48 11.53
N ASP A 55 -1.31 16.46 12.33
CA ASP A 55 -1.37 17.18 13.61
C ASP A 55 -0.73 16.34 14.73
N PHE A 56 0.61 16.29 14.71
CA PHE A 56 1.38 15.43 15.61
C PHE A 56 1.19 15.80 17.08
N ASP A 57 1.01 17.08 17.40
CA ASP A 57 0.83 17.51 18.80
C ASP A 57 -0.53 17.06 19.34
N ALA A 58 -1.59 17.17 18.54
CA ALA A 58 -2.90 16.67 18.93
C ALA A 58 -2.91 15.13 19.04
N LEU A 59 -2.26 14.42 18.12
CA LEU A 59 -2.11 12.96 18.18
C LEU A 59 -1.36 12.51 19.43
N LYS A 60 -0.25 13.15 19.78
CA LYS A 60 0.50 12.85 21.01
C LYS A 60 -0.32 13.12 22.27
N GLY A 61 -1.06 14.24 22.29
CA GLY A 61 -2.00 14.56 23.38
C GLY A 61 -3.04 13.45 23.56
N PHE A 62 -3.64 13.00 22.47
CA PHE A 62 -4.59 11.89 22.48
C PHE A 62 -3.98 10.58 23.02
N VAL A 63 -2.75 10.25 22.59
CA VAL A 63 -2.01 9.07 23.09
C VAL A 63 -1.85 9.10 24.62
N TYR A 64 -1.47 10.26 25.20
CA TYR A 64 -1.34 10.41 26.65
C TYR A 64 -2.69 10.30 27.37
N ASP A 65 -3.70 10.99 26.88
CA ASP A 65 -5.02 11.08 27.53
C ASP A 65 -5.77 9.74 27.54
N HIS A 66 -5.54 8.89 26.53
CA HIS A 66 -6.23 7.61 26.36
C HIS A 66 -5.36 6.38 26.67
N GLY A 67 -4.13 6.59 27.15
CA GLY A 67 -3.24 5.50 27.55
C GLY A 67 -2.93 4.54 26.37
N VAL A 68 -2.71 5.11 25.19
CA VAL A 68 -2.33 4.32 24.00
C VAL A 68 -0.95 3.72 24.20
N GLU A 69 -0.82 2.41 24.05
CA GLU A 69 0.47 1.71 24.25
C GLU A 69 1.43 1.98 23.10
N TRP A 70 0.94 1.93 21.87
CA TRP A 70 1.71 2.27 20.67
C TRP A 70 0.81 2.67 19.50
N THR A 71 1.44 3.34 18.52
CA THR A 71 0.79 3.90 17.35
C THR A 71 1.31 3.19 16.08
N PHE A 72 0.41 2.82 15.18
CA PHE A 72 0.70 2.33 13.84
C PHE A 72 0.43 3.43 12.81
N VAL A 73 1.39 3.72 11.92
CA VAL A 73 1.21 4.76 10.89
C VAL A 73 0.86 4.11 9.56
N GLY A 74 -0.31 4.46 9.03
CA GLY A 74 -0.79 3.94 7.74
C GLY A 74 -0.26 4.71 6.53
N PRO A 75 -0.44 6.06 6.44
CA PRO A 75 -0.14 6.83 5.23
C PRO A 75 1.31 7.32 5.16
N GLU A 76 1.80 7.44 3.95
CA GLU A 76 3.14 7.94 3.63
C GLU A 76 3.35 9.42 3.98
N ASP A 77 2.30 10.24 3.86
CA ASP A 77 2.40 11.68 4.13
C ASP A 77 2.83 11.96 5.57
N ALA A 78 2.24 11.27 6.54
CA ALA A 78 2.62 11.40 7.94
C ALA A 78 4.05 10.90 8.21
N LEU A 79 4.46 9.79 7.58
CA LEU A 79 5.81 9.23 7.71
C LEU A 79 6.86 10.19 7.13
N CYS A 80 6.65 10.68 5.92
CA CYS A 80 7.54 11.63 5.25
C CYS A 80 7.59 12.99 5.97
N ALA A 81 6.51 13.38 6.65
CA ALA A 81 6.46 14.59 7.47
C ALA A 81 7.20 14.43 8.81
N GLY A 82 7.54 13.20 9.25
CA GLY A 82 8.37 12.93 10.43
C GLY A 82 7.57 12.65 11.72
N ILE A 83 6.38 12.05 11.60
CA ILE A 83 5.58 11.67 12.77
C ILE A 83 6.36 10.75 13.71
N VAL A 84 7.14 9.81 13.18
CA VAL A 84 7.91 8.85 13.96
C VAL A 84 8.98 9.53 14.81
N ASP A 85 9.72 10.47 14.22
CA ASP A 85 10.73 11.28 14.93
C ASP A 85 10.08 12.10 16.03
N SER A 86 8.92 12.72 15.76
CA SER A 86 8.18 13.52 16.71
C SER A 86 7.73 12.69 17.93
N PHE A 87 7.20 11.50 17.71
CA PHE A 87 6.72 10.60 18.77
C PHE A 87 7.87 10.04 19.60
N ARG A 88 8.93 9.53 18.93
CA ARG A 88 10.11 8.98 19.62
C ARG A 88 10.83 9.99 20.47
N LYS A 89 10.89 11.26 20.02
CA LYS A 89 11.46 12.37 20.80
C LYS A 89 10.75 12.55 22.16
N ASP A 90 9.46 12.31 22.21
CA ASP A 90 8.66 12.41 23.43
C ASP A 90 8.53 11.05 24.16
N GLY A 91 9.27 10.04 23.75
CA GLY A 91 9.28 8.70 24.35
C GLY A 91 8.04 7.88 24.06
N LEU A 92 7.24 8.26 23.06
CA LEU A 92 6.06 7.51 22.63
C LEU A 92 6.45 6.41 21.66
N LYS A 93 5.83 5.24 21.83
CA LYS A 93 6.04 4.06 20.98
C LYS A 93 5.27 4.22 19.68
N ILE A 94 5.93 3.97 18.58
CA ILE A 94 5.36 4.11 17.24
C ILE A 94 6.00 3.14 16.27
N PHE A 95 5.18 2.52 15.41
CA PHE A 95 5.61 1.63 14.33
C PHE A 95 5.62 2.38 13.01
N GLY A 96 6.79 2.47 12.43
CA GLY A 96 7.08 3.14 11.17
C GLY A 96 8.55 3.58 11.11
N PRO A 97 9.09 3.80 9.91
CA PRO A 97 10.44 4.33 9.73
C PRO A 97 10.51 5.80 10.13
N ASP A 98 11.70 6.26 10.50
CA ASP A 98 11.95 7.68 10.70
C ASP A 98 11.88 8.48 9.39
N LYS A 99 11.94 9.80 9.49
CA LYS A 99 11.82 10.71 8.34
C LYS A 99 12.90 10.48 7.29
N GLU A 100 14.12 10.17 7.69
CA GLU A 100 15.22 9.93 6.76
C GLU A 100 15.00 8.63 5.97
N ALA A 101 14.63 7.54 6.63
CA ALA A 101 14.29 6.28 5.97
C ALA A 101 13.02 6.38 5.12
N ALA A 102 12.06 7.21 5.50
CA ALA A 102 10.84 7.46 4.72
C ALA A 102 11.13 8.11 3.34
N ARG A 103 12.32 8.63 3.11
CA ARG A 103 12.78 9.11 1.79
C ARG A 103 12.82 7.99 0.75
N LEU A 104 12.89 6.72 1.15
CA LEU A 104 12.80 5.59 0.22
C LEU A 104 11.46 5.56 -0.56
N GLU A 105 10.40 6.14 -0.01
CA GLU A 105 9.14 6.39 -0.73
C GLU A 105 9.02 7.86 -1.19
N GLY A 106 9.49 8.78 -0.36
CA GLY A 106 9.35 10.22 -0.59
C GLY A 106 10.22 10.78 -1.73
N SER A 107 11.28 10.08 -2.14
CA SER A 107 12.15 10.45 -3.26
C SER A 107 12.54 9.22 -4.06
N LYS A 108 12.17 9.20 -5.34
CA LYS A 108 12.53 8.11 -6.26
C LYS A 108 14.02 8.09 -6.55
N ASP A 109 14.63 9.27 -6.66
CA ASP A 109 16.06 9.43 -6.85
C ASP A 109 16.83 8.80 -5.67
N PHE A 110 16.47 9.15 -4.44
CA PHE A 110 17.05 8.56 -3.24
C PHE A 110 16.90 7.03 -3.18
N ALA A 111 15.72 6.51 -3.52
CA ALA A 111 15.49 5.07 -3.56
C ALA A 111 16.36 4.36 -4.61
N LEU A 112 16.55 4.97 -5.77
CA LEU A 112 17.36 4.43 -6.84
C LEU A 112 18.85 4.47 -6.48
N GLU A 113 19.34 5.57 -5.88
CA GLU A 113 20.71 5.67 -5.35
C GLU A 113 20.97 4.60 -4.26
N PHE A 114 20.00 4.41 -3.35
CA PHE A 114 20.07 3.35 -2.34
C PHE A 114 20.17 1.96 -2.98
N MET A 115 19.33 1.66 -3.98
CA MET A 115 19.35 0.38 -4.68
C MET A 115 20.66 0.14 -5.41
N GLU A 116 21.23 1.15 -6.05
CA GLU A 116 22.52 1.07 -6.73
C GLU A 116 23.66 0.82 -5.74
N GLU A 117 23.73 1.58 -4.64
CA GLU A 117 24.74 1.45 -3.60
C GLU A 117 24.75 0.06 -2.95
N HIS A 118 23.56 -0.50 -2.74
CA HIS A 118 23.38 -1.78 -2.06
C HIS A 118 23.15 -2.97 -3.00
N HIS A 119 23.37 -2.77 -4.30
CA HIS A 119 23.27 -3.81 -5.34
C HIS A 119 21.89 -4.48 -5.42
N VAL A 120 20.83 -3.75 -5.12
CA VAL A 120 19.46 -4.22 -5.32
C VAL A 120 19.08 -4.07 -6.79
N PRO A 121 18.63 -5.14 -7.47
CA PRO A 121 18.28 -5.06 -8.89
C PRO A 121 17.11 -4.10 -9.13
N THR A 122 17.31 -3.16 -10.05
CA THR A 122 16.26 -2.22 -10.49
C THR A 122 16.45 -1.87 -11.98
N ALA A 123 15.58 -1.02 -12.51
CA ALA A 123 15.68 -0.52 -13.87
C ALA A 123 16.94 0.34 -14.06
N LYS A 124 17.50 0.35 -15.27
CA LYS A 124 18.44 1.38 -15.67
C LYS A 124 17.76 2.73 -15.58
N TYR A 125 18.40 3.72 -14.95
CA TYR A 125 17.81 5.03 -14.71
C TYR A 125 18.79 6.18 -14.91
N SER A 126 18.24 7.38 -15.03
CA SER A 126 18.99 8.65 -14.96
C SER A 126 18.06 9.75 -14.44
N THR A 127 18.61 10.61 -13.58
CA THR A 127 17.87 11.70 -12.95
C THR A 127 18.25 13.04 -13.58
N PHE A 128 17.25 13.90 -13.80
CA PHE A 128 17.42 15.19 -14.47
C PHE A 128 16.68 16.30 -13.73
N ARG A 129 17.31 17.48 -13.69
CA ARG A 129 16.79 18.70 -13.05
C ARG A 129 16.46 19.81 -14.04
N SER A 130 16.60 19.54 -15.36
CA SER A 130 16.18 20.43 -16.41
C SER A 130 15.49 19.68 -17.55
N SER A 131 14.57 20.34 -18.23
CA SER A 131 13.88 19.77 -19.38
C SER A 131 14.86 19.46 -20.53
N GLU A 132 15.81 20.34 -20.77
CA GLU A 132 16.79 20.23 -21.85
C GLU A 132 17.71 19.00 -21.64
N ASP A 133 18.23 18.82 -20.43
CA ASP A 133 19.09 17.68 -20.10
C ASP A 133 18.32 16.36 -20.17
N ALA A 134 17.07 16.35 -19.66
CA ALA A 134 16.22 15.16 -19.71
C ALA A 134 15.89 14.73 -21.14
N ILE A 135 15.56 15.69 -22.03
CA ILE A 135 15.30 15.42 -23.44
C ILE A 135 16.56 14.87 -24.13
N SER A 136 17.71 15.46 -23.85
CA SER A 136 18.99 14.96 -24.36
C SER A 136 19.29 13.56 -23.84
N GLY A 137 18.94 13.27 -22.57
CA GLY A 137 19.10 12.00 -21.91
C GLY A 137 18.25 10.86 -22.47
N LEU A 138 17.13 11.17 -23.18
CA LEU A 138 16.28 10.16 -23.81
C LEU A 138 17.02 9.22 -24.76
N ASN A 139 18.16 9.67 -25.32
CA ASN A 139 18.97 8.84 -26.21
C ASN A 139 19.63 7.64 -25.50
N GLN A 140 19.66 7.63 -24.17
CA GLN A 140 20.21 6.54 -23.36
C GLN A 140 19.22 5.38 -23.16
N PHE A 141 17.96 5.59 -23.53
CA PHE A 141 16.85 4.64 -23.29
C PHE A 141 16.24 4.18 -24.62
N GLU A 142 15.80 2.94 -24.63
CA GLU A 142 14.96 2.37 -25.69
C GLU A 142 13.48 2.71 -25.45
N GLU A 143 12.68 2.68 -26.50
CA GLU A 143 11.22 2.84 -26.39
C GLU A 143 10.53 1.52 -26.01
N PRO A 144 9.53 1.57 -25.11
CA PRO A 144 8.99 2.75 -24.41
C PRO A 144 9.89 3.23 -23.28
N VAL A 145 9.74 4.52 -22.87
CA VAL A 145 10.50 5.12 -21.76
C VAL A 145 9.57 5.41 -20.59
N VAL A 146 10.02 5.11 -19.37
CA VAL A 146 9.29 5.44 -18.15
C VAL A 146 9.79 6.78 -17.60
N ILE A 147 8.87 7.69 -17.33
CA ILE A 147 9.14 9.02 -16.79
C ILE A 147 8.45 9.10 -15.43
N LYS A 148 9.22 9.37 -14.38
CA LYS A 148 8.71 9.50 -13.02
C LYS A 148 8.99 10.89 -12.47
N ALA A 149 7.96 11.56 -12.00
CA ALA A 149 8.11 12.75 -11.18
C ALA A 149 8.74 12.35 -9.84
N ASP A 150 9.77 13.05 -9.37
CA ASP A 150 10.33 12.81 -8.04
C ASP A 150 9.40 13.39 -6.96
N GLY A 151 9.29 12.68 -5.84
CA GLY A 151 8.39 13.02 -4.74
C GLY A 151 7.13 12.16 -4.67
N LEU A 152 6.31 12.41 -3.64
CA LEU A 152 5.02 11.75 -3.45
C LEU A 152 4.03 12.19 -4.53
N ALA A 153 3.47 11.26 -5.27
CA ALA A 153 2.56 11.54 -6.39
C ALA A 153 1.27 10.69 -6.37
N GLY A 154 1.06 9.88 -5.35
CA GLY A 154 -0.14 9.05 -5.21
C GLY A 154 -0.40 8.14 -6.43
N GLY A 155 0.65 7.57 -7.02
CA GLY A 155 0.56 6.74 -8.23
C GLY A 155 0.33 7.50 -9.54
N LYS A 156 0.23 8.84 -9.50
CA LYS A 156 -0.06 9.69 -10.68
C LYS A 156 1.17 10.31 -11.33
N GLY A 157 2.33 10.18 -10.73
CA GLY A 157 3.59 10.77 -11.19
C GLY A 157 4.37 9.90 -12.18
N VAL A 158 3.82 8.80 -12.66
CA VAL A 158 4.50 7.86 -13.58
C VAL A 158 3.81 7.84 -14.93
N VAL A 159 4.58 8.06 -15.98
CA VAL A 159 4.12 8.02 -17.37
C VAL A 159 5.00 7.04 -18.16
N ILE A 160 4.37 6.16 -18.90
CA ILE A 160 5.03 5.28 -19.87
C ILE A 160 4.83 5.87 -21.25
N ALA A 161 5.86 6.52 -21.78
CA ALA A 161 5.85 7.12 -23.11
C ALA A 161 6.22 6.07 -24.16
N LYS A 162 5.35 5.82 -25.11
CA LYS A 162 5.55 4.81 -26.15
C LYS A 162 6.64 5.18 -27.14
N THR A 163 6.84 6.47 -27.36
CA THR A 163 7.85 7.02 -28.25
C THR A 163 8.64 8.13 -27.58
N LYS A 164 9.86 8.40 -28.08
CA LYS A 164 10.66 9.52 -27.57
C LYS A 164 9.99 10.87 -27.78
N ALA A 165 9.17 11.01 -28.82
CA ALA A 165 8.39 12.23 -29.05
C ALA A 165 7.33 12.44 -27.96
N GLU A 166 6.60 11.40 -27.57
CA GLU A 166 5.68 11.44 -26.42
C GLU A 166 6.45 11.75 -25.12
N ALA A 167 7.61 11.12 -24.92
CA ALA A 167 8.45 11.36 -23.74
C ALA A 167 8.90 12.82 -23.65
N GLU A 168 9.31 13.43 -24.77
CA GLU A 168 9.71 14.83 -24.82
C GLU A 168 8.58 15.77 -24.41
N GLU A 169 7.35 15.54 -24.87
CA GLU A 169 6.20 16.37 -24.51
C GLU A 169 5.83 16.20 -23.02
N GLU A 170 5.88 14.97 -22.49
CA GLU A 170 5.63 14.72 -21.07
C GLU A 170 6.68 15.37 -20.16
N ILE A 171 7.96 15.28 -20.52
CA ILE A 171 9.06 15.96 -19.81
C ILE A 171 8.80 17.47 -19.74
N LYS A 172 8.51 18.08 -20.89
CA LYS A 172 8.19 19.52 -20.95
C LYS A 172 6.99 19.86 -20.07
N MET A 173 5.96 19.01 -20.08
CA MET A 173 4.76 19.23 -19.28
C MET A 173 5.05 19.14 -17.78
N MET A 174 5.81 18.14 -17.34
CA MET A 174 6.18 17.98 -15.92
C MET A 174 6.94 19.20 -15.39
N PHE A 175 7.97 19.66 -16.10
CA PHE A 175 8.73 20.85 -15.68
C PHE A 175 7.89 22.14 -15.73
N ARG A 176 6.98 22.30 -16.73
CA ARG A 176 6.05 23.45 -16.77
C ARG A 176 5.07 23.46 -15.59
N LYS A 177 4.72 22.28 -15.06
CA LYS A 177 3.88 22.15 -13.86
C LYS A 177 4.64 22.36 -12.55
N GLY A 178 5.93 22.69 -12.62
CA GLY A 178 6.74 23.00 -11.45
C GLY A 178 7.50 21.80 -10.86
N GLN A 179 7.57 20.68 -11.58
CA GLN A 179 8.43 19.57 -11.16
C GLN A 179 9.88 20.01 -11.24
N GLU A 180 10.63 19.87 -10.13
CA GLU A 180 12.03 20.29 -10.05
C GLU A 180 13.01 19.22 -10.52
N GLN A 181 12.59 17.94 -10.41
CA GLN A 181 13.39 16.78 -10.75
C GLN A 181 12.52 15.66 -11.30
N ILE A 182 13.00 14.96 -12.32
CA ILE A 182 12.39 13.75 -12.87
C ILE A 182 13.41 12.64 -13.01
N VAL A 183 12.91 11.41 -13.01
CA VAL A 183 13.70 10.20 -13.30
C VAL A 183 13.21 9.61 -14.62
N LEU A 184 14.15 9.29 -15.51
CA LEU A 184 13.91 8.46 -16.69
C LEU A 184 14.38 7.03 -16.39
N GLU A 185 13.56 6.05 -16.71
CA GLU A 185 13.89 4.64 -16.51
C GLU A 185 13.64 3.83 -17.79
N GLU A 186 14.39 2.73 -17.94
CA GLU A 186 14.04 1.70 -18.91
C GLU A 186 12.67 1.09 -18.57
N PHE A 187 11.92 0.74 -19.61
CA PHE A 187 10.68 -0.01 -19.42
C PHE A 187 10.99 -1.48 -19.11
N LEU A 188 10.51 -1.96 -17.98
CA LEU A 188 10.61 -3.36 -17.61
C LEU A 188 9.35 -4.11 -18.04
N SER A 189 9.52 -5.32 -18.58
CA SER A 189 8.43 -6.20 -18.97
C SER A 189 8.41 -7.44 -18.08
N GLY A 190 7.25 -7.78 -17.56
CA GLY A 190 7.04 -8.93 -16.68
C GLY A 190 5.78 -8.78 -15.85
N ASP A 191 5.57 -9.71 -14.93
CA ASP A 191 4.49 -9.65 -13.95
C ASP A 191 4.94 -8.89 -12.70
N GLU A 192 4.10 -7.96 -12.26
CA GLU A 192 4.34 -7.17 -11.05
C GLU A 192 3.80 -7.89 -9.81
N TYR A 193 4.55 -7.83 -8.71
CA TYR A 193 4.22 -8.45 -7.44
C TYR A 193 4.51 -7.50 -6.28
N SER A 194 3.72 -7.61 -5.22
CA SER A 194 3.87 -6.83 -3.99
C SER A 194 4.37 -7.71 -2.86
N MET A 195 5.55 -7.41 -2.33
CA MET A 195 6.13 -8.08 -1.16
C MET A 195 6.19 -7.13 0.03
N PHE A 196 5.83 -7.62 1.20
CA PHE A 196 5.76 -6.85 2.44
C PHE A 196 6.69 -7.45 3.47
N VAL A 197 7.54 -6.64 4.06
CA VAL A 197 8.53 -7.07 5.05
C VAL A 197 8.40 -6.22 6.30
N VAL A 198 8.08 -6.84 7.42
CA VAL A 198 8.16 -6.22 8.75
C VAL A 198 9.60 -6.29 9.22
N ILE A 199 10.16 -5.15 9.59
CA ILE A 199 11.56 -5.00 9.99
C ILE A 199 11.61 -4.64 11.47
N GLY A 200 12.28 -5.47 12.25
CA GLY A 200 12.65 -5.24 13.63
C GLY A 200 14.10 -4.80 13.76
N GLU A 201 14.58 -4.69 15.00
CA GLU A 201 15.95 -4.26 15.28
C GLU A 201 17.00 -5.21 14.72
N GLU A 202 16.83 -6.52 14.90
CA GLU A 202 17.83 -7.52 14.50
C GLU A 202 17.36 -8.47 13.39
N ASP A 203 16.05 -8.63 13.22
CA ASP A 203 15.46 -9.57 12.29
C ASP A 203 14.33 -8.95 11.45
N TYR A 204 13.78 -9.73 10.53
CA TYR A 204 12.65 -9.34 9.69
C TYR A 204 11.69 -10.51 9.47
N ARG A 205 10.46 -10.21 9.07
CA ARG A 205 9.47 -11.21 8.66
C ARG A 205 8.80 -10.78 7.36
N ILE A 206 8.72 -11.72 6.43
CA ILE A 206 7.99 -11.54 5.19
C ILE A 206 6.52 -11.91 5.44
N LEU A 207 5.62 -11.00 5.08
CA LEU A 207 4.17 -11.22 5.10
C LEU A 207 3.70 -11.93 3.82
N PRO A 208 2.44 -12.40 3.73
CA PRO A 208 1.90 -12.91 2.48
C PRO A 208 2.06 -11.93 1.33
N MET A 209 2.48 -12.41 0.17
CA MET A 209 2.56 -11.59 -1.04
C MET A 209 1.18 -11.36 -1.64
N ALA A 210 1.05 -10.28 -2.40
CA ALA A 210 -0.15 -9.95 -3.15
C ALA A 210 0.18 -9.48 -4.57
N GLN A 211 -0.84 -9.48 -5.42
CA GLN A 211 -0.80 -8.81 -6.72
C GLN A 211 -1.99 -7.85 -6.81
N ASP A 212 -1.72 -6.60 -7.16
CA ASP A 212 -2.74 -5.59 -7.37
C ASP A 212 -3.07 -5.38 -8.85
N HIS A 213 -4.14 -4.63 -9.10
CA HIS A 213 -4.59 -4.20 -10.41
C HIS A 213 -4.62 -2.67 -10.45
N LYS A 214 -3.59 -2.05 -11.04
CA LYS A 214 -3.37 -0.59 -11.00
C LYS A 214 -4.21 0.20 -11.99
N ARG A 215 -4.58 -0.42 -13.13
CA ARG A 215 -5.38 0.25 -14.16
C ARG A 215 -6.84 0.38 -13.75
N VAL A 216 -7.46 1.50 -14.12
CA VAL A 216 -8.82 1.85 -13.68
C VAL A 216 -9.90 0.96 -14.29
N TYR A 217 -9.73 0.47 -15.52
CA TYR A 217 -10.73 -0.32 -16.23
C TYR A 217 -10.28 -1.77 -16.43
N ASP A 218 -11.26 -2.62 -16.75
CA ASP A 218 -11.05 -4.01 -17.13
C ASP A 218 -9.98 -4.13 -18.24
N ARG A 219 -9.31 -5.26 -18.29
CA ARG A 219 -8.24 -5.59 -19.25
C ARG A 219 -7.00 -4.70 -19.12
N ASP A 220 -6.80 -4.13 -17.94
CA ASP A 220 -5.73 -3.18 -17.66
C ASP A 220 -5.72 -1.97 -18.61
N GLU A 221 -6.90 -1.44 -18.89
CA GLU A 221 -7.09 -0.24 -19.70
C GLU A 221 -7.24 1.02 -18.84
N GLY A 222 -7.05 2.18 -19.48
CA GLY A 222 -7.17 3.49 -18.83
C GLY A 222 -5.94 3.89 -18.03
N PRO A 223 -6.03 4.98 -17.26
CA PRO A 223 -4.93 5.49 -16.43
C PRO A 223 -4.63 4.60 -15.22
N ASN A 224 -3.42 4.76 -14.67
CA ASN A 224 -3.05 4.19 -13.38
C ASN A 224 -3.86 4.82 -12.24
N THR A 225 -4.08 4.05 -11.19
CA THR A 225 -4.79 4.43 -9.97
C THR A 225 -3.98 4.02 -8.75
N GLY A 226 -4.52 4.22 -7.55
CA GLY A 226 -3.98 3.65 -6.32
C GLY A 226 -4.20 2.13 -6.18
N GLY A 227 -4.90 1.50 -7.12
CA GLY A 227 -5.29 0.09 -7.12
C GLY A 227 -6.80 -0.09 -7.16
N MET A 228 -7.27 -0.99 -8.01
CA MET A 228 -8.69 -1.32 -8.21
C MET A 228 -9.07 -2.67 -7.61
N GLY A 229 -8.13 -3.36 -7.03
CA GLY A 229 -8.29 -4.65 -6.37
C GLY A 229 -6.97 -5.39 -6.26
N ALA A 230 -6.95 -6.41 -5.43
CA ALA A 230 -5.78 -7.25 -5.20
C ALA A 230 -6.19 -8.65 -4.80
N TYR A 231 -5.24 -9.56 -4.79
CA TYR A 231 -5.46 -10.94 -4.31
C TYR A 231 -4.18 -11.55 -3.76
N SER A 232 -4.34 -12.54 -2.91
CA SER A 232 -3.32 -13.35 -2.26
C SER A 232 -3.92 -14.74 -1.93
N PRO A 233 -3.20 -15.89 -2.12
CA PRO A 233 -1.83 -16.02 -2.60
C PRO A 233 -1.68 -15.81 -4.11
N LEU A 234 -0.47 -16.07 -4.61
CA LEU A 234 -0.09 -15.91 -6.02
C LEU A 234 0.21 -17.29 -6.64
N PRO A 235 -0.81 -18.05 -7.08
CA PRO A 235 -0.61 -19.42 -7.57
C PRO A 235 0.23 -19.49 -8.85
N GLN A 236 0.36 -18.38 -9.58
CA GLN A 236 1.18 -18.29 -10.77
C GLN A 236 2.68 -18.04 -10.49
N LEU A 237 3.04 -17.67 -9.27
CA LEU A 237 4.43 -17.45 -8.86
C LEU A 237 5.05 -18.79 -8.46
N SER A 238 6.16 -19.18 -9.09
CA SER A 238 6.88 -20.40 -8.72
C SER A 238 7.66 -20.22 -7.43
N GLU A 239 7.91 -21.31 -6.71
CA GLU A 239 8.72 -21.29 -5.49
C GLU A 239 10.15 -20.79 -5.79
N SER A 240 10.74 -21.21 -6.89
CA SER A 240 12.07 -20.75 -7.31
C SER A 240 12.14 -19.26 -7.61
N ASP A 241 11.07 -18.67 -8.19
CA ASP A 241 11.02 -17.23 -8.41
C ASP A 241 10.84 -16.47 -7.10
N TYR A 242 10.04 -17.00 -6.18
CA TYR A 242 9.91 -16.45 -4.84
C TYR A 242 11.26 -16.45 -4.09
N GLU A 243 11.98 -17.58 -4.10
CA GLU A 243 13.32 -17.68 -3.50
C GLU A 243 14.28 -16.65 -4.09
N ARG A 244 14.30 -16.49 -5.42
CA ARG A 244 15.09 -15.46 -6.09
C ARG A 244 14.71 -14.04 -5.66
N MET A 245 13.41 -13.74 -5.52
CA MET A 245 12.97 -12.43 -5.01
C MET A 245 13.50 -12.16 -3.60
N VAL A 246 13.53 -13.17 -2.74
CA VAL A 246 14.09 -13.04 -1.39
C VAL A 246 15.60 -12.81 -1.45
N GLU A 247 16.33 -13.69 -2.13
CA GLU A 247 17.80 -13.66 -2.18
C GLU A 247 18.36 -12.45 -2.94
N GLU A 248 17.75 -12.10 -4.10
CA GLU A 248 18.27 -11.04 -4.97
C GLU A 248 17.77 -9.64 -4.62
N VAL A 249 16.62 -9.53 -3.92
CA VAL A 249 15.98 -8.23 -3.62
C VAL A 249 15.79 -7.99 -2.13
N VAL A 250 15.13 -8.88 -1.41
CA VAL A 250 14.81 -8.63 0.02
C VAL A 250 16.07 -8.58 0.86
N GLU A 251 16.93 -9.59 0.78
CA GLU A 251 18.16 -9.65 1.59
C GLU A 251 19.09 -8.46 1.34
N PRO A 252 19.42 -8.08 0.09
CA PRO A 252 20.22 -6.89 -0.15
C PRO A 252 19.54 -5.59 0.32
N THR A 253 18.20 -5.49 0.24
CA THR A 253 17.45 -4.34 0.76
C THR A 253 17.62 -4.23 2.28
N ILE A 254 17.39 -5.34 3.02
CA ILE A 254 17.54 -5.36 4.47
C ILE A 254 18.98 -5.06 4.91
N ASP A 255 19.95 -5.67 4.24
CA ASP A 255 21.37 -5.39 4.49
C ASP A 255 21.74 -3.93 4.21
N GLY A 256 21.17 -3.35 3.16
CA GLY A 256 21.31 -1.95 2.82
C GLY A 256 20.77 -1.03 3.91
N LEU A 257 19.54 -1.30 4.39
CA LEU A 257 18.92 -0.52 5.48
C LEU A 257 19.77 -0.54 6.76
N ARG A 258 20.35 -1.69 7.09
CA ARG A 258 21.25 -1.83 8.26
C ARG A 258 22.58 -1.08 8.06
N LYS A 259 23.18 -1.15 6.88
CA LYS A 259 24.44 -0.46 6.55
C LYS A 259 24.26 1.06 6.48
N ALA A 260 23.12 1.54 6.01
CA ALA A 260 22.79 2.96 5.98
C ALA A 260 22.50 3.56 7.36
N GLU A 261 22.57 2.73 8.43
CA GLU A 261 22.29 3.13 9.82
C GLU A 261 20.90 3.76 10.00
N PHE A 262 19.95 3.40 9.13
CA PHE A 262 18.56 3.77 9.33
C PHE A 262 17.98 3.04 10.54
N ASN A 263 17.43 3.77 11.48
CA ASN A 263 16.67 3.18 12.57
C ASN A 263 15.29 2.75 12.05
N TYR A 264 15.31 1.73 11.16
CA TYR A 264 14.13 1.26 10.47
C TYR A 264 13.41 0.22 11.32
N ILE A 265 12.42 0.66 12.10
CA ILE A 265 11.46 -0.19 12.78
C ILE A 265 10.10 0.07 12.13
N GLY A 266 9.71 -0.77 11.21
CA GLY A 266 8.52 -0.51 10.39
C GLY A 266 8.27 -1.62 9.37
N LEU A 267 7.51 -1.27 8.36
CA LEU A 267 7.23 -2.15 7.24
C LEU A 267 7.74 -1.51 5.95
N ILE A 268 8.37 -2.32 5.10
CA ILE A 268 8.68 -1.94 3.73
C ILE A 268 7.85 -2.77 2.76
N TYR A 269 7.18 -2.09 1.84
CA TYR A 269 6.57 -2.68 0.66
C TYR A 269 7.54 -2.56 -0.51
N ILE A 270 7.86 -3.67 -1.10
CA ILE A 270 8.74 -3.77 -2.27
C ILE A 270 7.88 -4.14 -3.47
N GLY A 271 7.64 -3.18 -4.35
CA GLY A 271 7.02 -3.41 -5.65
C GLY A 271 8.06 -4.00 -6.59
N MET A 272 7.85 -5.23 -7.02
CA MET A 272 8.79 -5.97 -7.87
C MET A 272 8.15 -6.34 -9.20
N ILE A 273 8.97 -6.45 -10.23
CA ILE A 273 8.61 -7.04 -11.51
C ILE A 273 9.53 -8.23 -11.79
N LEU A 274 8.93 -9.36 -12.14
CA LEU A 274 9.66 -10.54 -12.53
C LEU A 274 9.92 -10.51 -14.05
N THR A 275 11.14 -10.14 -14.43
CA THR A 275 11.58 -10.10 -15.82
C THR A 275 12.22 -11.43 -16.25
N GLU A 276 12.49 -11.60 -17.54
CA GLU A 276 13.27 -12.76 -18.04
C GLU A 276 14.68 -12.84 -17.42
N GLN A 277 15.23 -11.73 -16.96
CA GLN A 277 16.56 -11.66 -16.32
C GLN A 277 16.51 -11.90 -14.81
N GLY A 278 15.32 -11.88 -14.20
CA GLY A 278 15.11 -12.04 -12.78
C GLY A 278 14.25 -10.93 -12.18
N PRO A 279 14.10 -10.91 -10.84
CA PRO A 279 13.33 -9.89 -10.16
C PRO A 279 14.05 -8.54 -10.19
N LYS A 280 13.30 -7.47 -10.40
CA LYS A 280 13.77 -6.09 -10.29
C LYS A 280 12.79 -5.27 -9.47
N VAL A 281 13.29 -4.34 -8.65
CA VAL A 281 12.46 -3.41 -7.89
C VAL A 281 11.92 -2.31 -8.80
N ILE A 282 10.63 -2.04 -8.72
CA ILE A 282 9.96 -0.92 -9.37
C ILE A 282 9.96 0.30 -8.44
N GLU A 283 9.61 0.06 -7.17
CA GLU A 283 9.50 1.09 -6.14
C GLU A 283 9.54 0.49 -4.74
N TYR A 284 9.96 1.30 -3.78
CA TYR A 284 9.72 1.07 -2.36
C TYR A 284 8.57 1.94 -1.87
N ASN A 285 7.77 1.38 -0.96
CA ASN A 285 6.86 2.13 -0.12
C ASN A 285 7.15 1.77 1.35
N VAL A 286 7.18 2.75 2.22
CA VAL A 286 7.62 2.57 3.62
C VAL A 286 6.44 2.27 4.57
N ARG A 287 5.39 1.70 4.03
CA ARG A 287 4.11 1.38 4.66
C ARG A 287 3.40 0.25 3.90
N LEU A 288 2.32 -0.25 4.45
CA LEU A 288 1.45 -1.21 3.76
C LEU A 288 0.81 -0.60 2.50
N GLY A 289 0.52 -1.45 1.51
CA GLY A 289 -0.18 -1.07 0.29
C GLY A 289 -1.70 -0.92 0.49
N ASP A 290 -2.37 -0.30 -0.46
CA ASP A 290 -3.82 -0.18 -0.51
C ASP A 290 -4.28 -0.31 -1.98
N PRO A 291 -4.94 -1.42 -2.40
CA PRO A 291 -5.75 -2.33 -1.58
C PRO A 291 -5.07 -3.66 -1.14
N GLU A 292 -3.76 -3.79 -1.19
CA GLU A 292 -3.08 -5.06 -0.88
C GLU A 292 -3.27 -5.47 0.59
N THR A 293 -3.26 -4.52 1.52
CA THR A 293 -3.43 -4.78 2.96
C THR A 293 -4.69 -5.58 3.24
N GLN A 294 -5.79 -5.25 2.55
CA GLN A 294 -7.10 -5.86 2.69
C GLN A 294 -7.12 -7.35 2.28
N VAL A 295 -6.14 -7.81 1.53
CA VAL A 295 -6.01 -9.22 1.13
C VAL A 295 -4.83 -9.95 1.77
N VAL A 296 -3.87 -9.20 2.31
CA VAL A 296 -2.68 -9.74 2.98
C VAL A 296 -2.96 -10.05 4.45
N LEU A 297 -3.51 -9.09 5.19
CA LEU A 297 -3.73 -9.23 6.64
C LEU A 297 -4.70 -10.38 7.00
N PRO A 298 -5.81 -10.62 6.28
CA PRO A 298 -6.67 -11.77 6.57
C PRO A 298 -5.97 -13.13 6.42
N ARG A 299 -4.87 -13.20 5.69
CA ARG A 299 -4.08 -14.43 5.53
C ARG A 299 -3.05 -14.67 6.62
N ILE A 300 -2.87 -13.74 7.55
CA ILE A 300 -2.00 -13.92 8.71
C ILE A 300 -2.80 -14.60 9.83
N ASP A 301 -2.42 -15.82 10.18
CA ASP A 301 -3.06 -16.63 11.23
C ASP A 301 -2.42 -16.42 12.62
N SER A 302 -1.19 -15.90 12.66
CA SER A 302 -0.51 -15.52 13.90
C SER A 302 -0.96 -14.14 14.39
N ASP A 303 -0.71 -13.84 15.67
CA ASP A 303 -1.07 -12.54 16.26
C ASP A 303 -0.26 -11.40 15.63
N PHE A 304 -0.92 -10.57 14.82
CA PHE A 304 -0.31 -9.44 14.14
C PHE A 304 0.08 -8.32 15.12
N ALA A 305 -0.71 -8.11 16.19
CA ALA A 305 -0.38 -7.11 17.19
C ALA A 305 0.88 -7.51 17.99
N GLU A 306 1.08 -8.81 18.26
CA GLU A 306 2.30 -9.32 18.89
C GLU A 306 3.54 -9.10 18.01
N LEU A 307 3.42 -9.31 16.70
CA LEU A 307 4.49 -9.04 15.75
C LEU A 307 4.92 -7.57 15.77
N ILE A 308 3.96 -6.65 15.76
CA ILE A 308 4.23 -5.20 15.79
C ILE A 308 4.79 -4.77 17.15
N ASP A 309 4.22 -5.26 18.27
CA ASP A 309 4.74 -5.00 19.61
C ASP A 309 6.20 -5.45 19.77
N ALA A 310 6.52 -6.64 19.23
CA ALA A 310 7.88 -7.16 19.26
C ALA A 310 8.84 -6.24 18.48
N ALA A 311 8.47 -5.82 17.28
CA ALA A 311 9.27 -4.90 16.47
C ALA A 311 9.55 -3.57 17.20
N ILE A 312 8.51 -2.94 17.75
CA ILE A 312 8.61 -1.66 18.46
C ILE A 312 9.51 -1.76 19.71
N ASN A 313 9.45 -2.90 20.41
CA ASN A 313 10.16 -3.09 21.67
C ASN A 313 11.55 -3.77 21.50
N GLY A 314 12.07 -3.89 20.28
CA GLY A 314 13.37 -4.49 20.01
C GLY A 314 13.47 -5.96 20.44
N LYS A 315 12.35 -6.69 20.39
CA LYS A 315 12.31 -8.13 20.71
C LYS A 315 12.46 -8.95 19.43
N PRO A 316 12.93 -10.21 19.52
CA PRO A 316 12.88 -11.12 18.39
C PRO A 316 11.46 -11.21 17.83
N LEU A 317 11.33 -11.08 16.51
CA LEU A 317 10.04 -11.11 15.85
C LEU A 317 9.44 -12.53 15.87
N PRO A 318 8.19 -12.71 16.29
CA PRO A 318 7.52 -14.00 16.20
C PRO A 318 7.41 -14.47 14.75
N GLU A 319 7.22 -15.76 14.56
CA GLU A 319 7.00 -16.35 13.25
C GLU A 319 5.64 -15.93 12.68
N VAL A 320 5.61 -15.58 11.41
CA VAL A 320 4.35 -15.25 10.70
C VAL A 320 3.77 -16.53 10.13
N LYS A 321 2.66 -16.99 10.70
CA LYS A 321 1.89 -18.12 10.17
C LYS A 321 0.84 -17.61 9.20
N GLN A 322 0.67 -18.33 8.11
CA GLN A 322 -0.30 -17.99 7.06
C GLN A 322 -1.41 -19.04 6.98
N THR A 323 -2.63 -18.60 6.67
CA THR A 323 -3.74 -19.51 6.34
C THR A 323 -3.55 -20.09 4.93
N GLU A 324 -4.16 -21.25 4.69
CA GLU A 324 -4.26 -21.86 3.36
C GLU A 324 -5.24 -21.10 2.45
N ASN A 325 -6.14 -20.30 3.03
CA ASN A 325 -7.19 -19.61 2.31
C ASN A 325 -6.65 -18.59 1.31
N ALA A 326 -7.39 -18.41 0.24
CA ALA A 326 -7.23 -17.34 -0.72
C ALA A 326 -8.11 -16.14 -0.37
N VAL A 327 -7.61 -14.94 -0.58
CA VAL A 327 -8.34 -13.69 -0.33
C VAL A 327 -8.26 -12.81 -1.58
N LEU A 328 -9.40 -12.28 -2.01
CA LEU A 328 -9.51 -11.39 -3.15
C LEU A 328 -10.37 -10.17 -2.79
N GLY A 329 -9.84 -8.98 -3.03
CA GLY A 329 -10.50 -7.70 -2.78
C GLY A 329 -10.79 -6.95 -4.07
N VAL A 330 -12.02 -6.42 -4.19
CA VAL A 330 -12.47 -5.59 -5.31
C VAL A 330 -12.80 -4.21 -4.79
N VAL A 331 -12.16 -3.20 -5.37
CA VAL A 331 -12.38 -1.79 -4.99
C VAL A 331 -13.61 -1.26 -5.70
N LEU A 332 -14.55 -0.71 -4.93
CA LEU A 332 -15.63 0.12 -5.43
C LEU A 332 -15.14 1.57 -5.50
N ALA A 333 -15.18 2.15 -6.68
CA ALA A 333 -14.76 3.53 -6.93
C ALA A 333 -15.93 4.41 -7.39
N ALA A 334 -15.87 5.70 -7.06
CA ALA A 334 -16.80 6.69 -7.55
C ALA A 334 -16.61 6.96 -9.05
N GLU A 335 -17.67 7.21 -9.78
CA GLU A 335 -17.63 7.64 -11.18
C GLU A 335 -16.67 8.84 -11.34
N GLY A 336 -15.84 8.81 -12.37
CA GLY A 336 -14.83 9.83 -12.65
C GLY A 336 -13.47 9.60 -11.96
N TYR A 337 -13.33 8.62 -11.07
CA TYR A 337 -12.04 8.23 -10.51
C TYR A 337 -11.11 7.70 -11.62
N PRO A 338 -9.80 8.01 -11.64
CA PRO A 338 -9.02 8.74 -10.63
C PRO A 338 -8.97 10.27 -10.83
N LYS A 339 -9.58 10.83 -11.87
CA LYS A 339 -9.43 12.25 -12.22
C LYS A 339 -10.33 13.17 -11.41
N SER A 340 -11.63 12.96 -11.48
CA SER A 340 -12.66 13.83 -10.90
C SER A 340 -13.80 13.00 -10.31
N PRO A 341 -13.58 12.30 -9.19
CA PRO A 341 -14.60 11.43 -8.61
C PRO A 341 -15.82 12.23 -8.14
N VAL A 342 -17.00 11.71 -8.46
CA VAL A 342 -18.27 12.27 -7.97
C VAL A 342 -18.39 12.00 -6.47
N LYS A 343 -19.00 12.94 -5.73
CA LYS A 343 -19.23 12.82 -4.27
C LYS A 343 -20.69 12.97 -3.93
N GLY A 344 -21.06 12.45 -2.76
CA GLY A 344 -22.37 12.61 -2.15
C GLY A 344 -23.43 11.58 -2.57
N GLN A 345 -23.12 10.66 -3.51
CA GLN A 345 -24.03 9.57 -3.83
C GLN A 345 -24.14 8.60 -2.66
N LYS A 346 -25.37 8.13 -2.41
CA LYS A 346 -25.64 7.17 -1.35
C LYS A 346 -25.11 5.79 -1.74
N LEU A 347 -24.41 5.14 -0.82
CA LEU A 347 -24.01 3.74 -0.98
C LEU A 347 -25.09 2.80 -0.43
N PRO A 348 -25.28 1.61 -1.02
CA PRO A 348 -26.12 0.58 -0.42
C PRO A 348 -25.53 0.14 0.93
N VAL A 349 -26.36 -0.35 1.81
CA VAL A 349 -25.88 -1.04 3.01
C VAL A 349 -25.29 -2.38 2.57
N LEU A 350 -24.02 -2.57 2.82
CA LEU A 350 -23.31 -3.81 2.52
C LEU A 350 -23.18 -4.60 3.82
N GLU A 351 -23.80 -5.77 3.85
CA GLU A 351 -23.75 -6.65 5.01
C GLU A 351 -22.56 -7.61 4.88
N GLU A 352 -21.71 -7.65 5.88
CA GLU A 352 -20.68 -8.67 6.00
C GLU A 352 -21.34 -10.03 6.29
N SER A 353 -20.86 -11.08 5.67
CA SER A 353 -21.42 -12.42 5.86
C SER A 353 -20.33 -13.48 5.65
N GLY A 354 -20.06 -14.26 6.68
CA GLY A 354 -19.16 -15.41 6.60
C GLY A 354 -17.82 -15.11 5.93
N ASP A 355 -17.77 -15.34 4.62
CA ASP A 355 -16.55 -15.19 3.82
C ASP A 355 -16.42 -13.81 3.13
N ILE A 356 -17.37 -12.89 3.36
CA ILE A 356 -17.37 -11.54 2.78
C ILE A 356 -17.16 -10.50 3.87
N SER A 357 -16.17 -9.64 3.69
CA SER A 357 -15.91 -8.47 4.56
C SER A 357 -15.77 -7.18 3.74
N ILE A 358 -15.94 -6.04 4.40
CA ILE A 358 -15.95 -4.72 3.76
C ILE A 358 -14.99 -3.80 4.52
N ASP A 359 -14.01 -3.24 3.81
CA ASP A 359 -13.14 -2.21 4.36
C ASP A 359 -13.46 -0.87 3.70
N TYR A 360 -14.03 0.05 4.48
CA TYR A 360 -14.41 1.38 4.02
C TYR A 360 -13.22 2.31 3.93
N ALA A 361 -13.27 3.23 2.94
CA ALA A 361 -12.23 4.22 2.68
C ALA A 361 -12.81 5.63 2.64
N ASN A 362 -13.00 6.22 1.46
CA ASN A 362 -13.46 7.60 1.34
C ASN A 362 -14.99 7.69 1.42
N VAL A 363 -15.53 7.55 2.60
CA VAL A 363 -16.96 7.61 2.90
C VAL A 363 -17.27 8.66 3.98
N ALA A 364 -18.49 9.16 3.97
CA ALA A 364 -19.01 10.14 4.92
C ALA A 364 -20.47 9.83 5.28
N GLY A 365 -21.05 10.59 6.20
CA GLY A 365 -22.43 10.41 6.65
C GLY A 365 -22.49 9.84 8.05
N GLU A 366 -23.55 9.11 8.34
CA GLU A 366 -23.77 8.38 9.58
C GLU A 366 -24.21 6.95 9.23
N PHE A 367 -23.59 5.96 9.83
CA PHE A 367 -23.96 4.56 9.56
C PHE A 367 -25.42 4.31 10.01
N PRO A 368 -26.28 3.62 9.24
CA PRO A 368 -25.96 2.95 7.95
C PRO A 368 -26.12 3.81 6.68
N ASN A 369 -26.35 5.12 6.80
CA ASN A 369 -26.55 6.03 5.67
C ASN A 369 -25.21 6.60 5.17
N VAL A 370 -24.39 5.75 4.58
CA VAL A 370 -23.05 6.08 4.09
C VAL A 370 -23.12 6.70 2.69
N THR A 371 -22.32 7.73 2.46
CA THR A 371 -22.20 8.42 1.17
C THR A 371 -20.77 8.47 0.69
N ALA A 372 -20.58 8.52 -0.62
CA ALA A 372 -19.25 8.68 -1.22
C ALA A 372 -18.64 10.04 -0.92
N ASN A 373 -17.37 10.06 -0.54
CA ASN A 373 -16.60 11.29 -0.26
C ASN A 373 -15.23 11.33 -0.94
N GLY A 374 -14.97 10.48 -1.89
CA GLY A 374 -13.69 10.43 -2.59
C GLY A 374 -13.67 9.49 -3.75
N GLY A 375 -12.48 9.05 -4.17
CA GLY A 375 -12.29 8.20 -5.34
C GLY A 375 -12.56 6.73 -5.07
N ARG A 376 -11.74 6.09 -4.24
CA ARG A 376 -11.97 4.71 -3.79
C ARG A 376 -12.82 4.76 -2.53
N LEU A 377 -13.95 4.07 -2.52
CA LEU A 377 -14.96 4.18 -1.49
C LEU A 377 -14.87 3.08 -0.44
N LEU A 378 -14.64 1.89 -0.91
CA LEU A 378 -14.47 0.69 -0.09
C LEU A 378 -13.79 -0.42 -0.89
N THR A 379 -13.32 -1.44 -0.20
CA THR A 379 -12.90 -2.71 -0.79
C THR A 379 -13.83 -3.80 -0.26
N ALA A 380 -14.50 -4.50 -1.17
CA ALA A 380 -15.26 -5.70 -0.85
C ALA A 380 -14.31 -6.91 -1.00
N ILE A 381 -14.26 -7.76 0.02
CA ILE A 381 -13.24 -8.80 0.18
C ILE A 381 -13.94 -10.15 0.33
N ALA A 382 -13.47 -11.14 -0.43
CA ALA A 382 -13.90 -12.53 -0.27
C ALA A 382 -12.73 -13.40 0.16
N THR A 383 -12.99 -14.27 1.16
CA THR A 383 -12.10 -15.35 1.58
C THR A 383 -12.67 -16.68 1.11
N ALA A 384 -11.84 -17.56 0.54
CA ALA A 384 -12.27 -18.88 0.07
C ALA A 384 -11.08 -19.83 0.00
N ASP A 385 -11.30 -21.09 -0.37
CA ASP A 385 -10.24 -22.07 -0.52
C ASP A 385 -9.30 -21.76 -1.69
N THR A 386 -9.84 -21.14 -2.75
CA THR A 386 -9.06 -20.78 -3.96
C THR A 386 -9.35 -19.36 -4.42
N ILE A 387 -8.44 -18.77 -5.20
CA ILE A 387 -8.66 -17.45 -5.84
C ILE A 387 -9.89 -17.49 -6.77
N GLU A 388 -10.12 -18.61 -7.44
CA GLU A 388 -11.28 -18.78 -8.32
C GLU A 388 -12.59 -18.71 -7.53
N ASP A 389 -12.68 -19.39 -6.39
CA ASP A 389 -13.87 -19.36 -5.53
C ASP A 389 -14.06 -17.98 -4.91
N ALA A 390 -12.99 -17.35 -4.41
CA ALA A 390 -13.05 -15.99 -3.90
C ALA A 390 -13.54 -15.00 -4.98
N GLN A 391 -13.05 -15.13 -6.22
CA GLN A 391 -13.47 -14.32 -7.36
C GLN A 391 -14.97 -14.53 -7.67
N GLN A 392 -15.45 -15.77 -7.70
CA GLN A 392 -16.86 -16.05 -7.93
C GLN A 392 -17.76 -15.51 -6.81
N ASN A 393 -17.35 -15.68 -5.55
CA ASN A 393 -18.11 -15.23 -4.39
C ASN A 393 -18.25 -13.71 -4.37
N ILE A 394 -17.14 -12.98 -4.57
CA ILE A 394 -17.19 -11.52 -4.51
C ILE A 394 -18.00 -10.91 -5.65
N TYR A 395 -17.88 -11.42 -6.87
CA TYR A 395 -18.66 -10.89 -7.99
C TYR A 395 -20.13 -11.26 -7.93
N ARG A 396 -20.48 -12.41 -7.34
CA ARG A 396 -21.88 -12.73 -7.01
C ARG A 396 -22.43 -11.73 -6.01
N TYR A 397 -21.71 -11.51 -4.90
CA TYR A 397 -22.08 -10.56 -3.87
C TYR A 397 -22.27 -9.13 -4.42
N LEU A 398 -21.29 -8.62 -5.15
CA LEU A 398 -21.38 -7.29 -5.76
C LEU A 398 -22.52 -7.18 -6.78
N GLY A 399 -22.80 -8.25 -7.52
CA GLY A 399 -23.90 -8.31 -8.49
C GLY A 399 -25.31 -8.28 -7.89
N GLU A 400 -25.45 -8.52 -6.59
CA GLU A 400 -26.74 -8.44 -5.84
C GLU A 400 -27.05 -7.01 -5.38
N HIS A 401 -26.12 -6.06 -5.57
CA HIS A 401 -26.25 -4.66 -5.14
C HIS A 401 -26.25 -3.71 -6.33
N GLU A 402 -27.03 -2.63 -6.23
CA GLU A 402 -27.02 -1.53 -7.18
C GLU A 402 -26.14 -0.38 -6.65
N PHE A 403 -25.19 0.07 -7.46
CA PHE A 403 -24.28 1.16 -7.13
C PHE A 403 -24.52 2.36 -8.06
N ASP A 404 -25.20 3.40 -7.56
CA ASP A 404 -25.40 4.63 -8.33
C ASP A 404 -24.09 5.43 -8.44
N LYS A 405 -23.71 5.77 -9.66
CA LYS A 405 -22.49 6.54 -9.97
C LYS A 405 -21.22 5.99 -9.31
N CYS A 406 -21.13 4.69 -9.24
CA CYS A 406 -19.97 3.96 -8.79
C CYS A 406 -19.66 2.84 -9.78
N PHE A 407 -18.43 2.37 -9.77
CA PHE A 407 -18.01 1.25 -10.60
C PHE A 407 -16.92 0.43 -9.91
N TYR A 408 -16.73 -0.77 -10.38
CA TYR A 408 -15.65 -1.68 -10.02
C TYR A 408 -15.20 -2.48 -11.23
N ARG A 409 -13.96 -2.97 -11.20
CA ARG A 409 -13.46 -3.87 -12.25
C ARG A 409 -14.08 -5.25 -12.08
N LYS A 410 -14.38 -5.90 -13.22
CA LYS A 410 -14.98 -7.24 -13.28
C LYS A 410 -13.96 -8.35 -13.55
N ASP A 411 -12.69 -8.04 -13.50
CA ASP A 411 -11.61 -8.96 -13.86
C ASP A 411 -10.50 -9.07 -12.81
N ILE A 412 -10.71 -8.58 -11.57
CA ILE A 412 -9.73 -8.73 -10.49
C ILE A 412 -9.44 -10.21 -10.26
N GLY A 413 -8.16 -10.55 -10.19
CA GLY A 413 -7.70 -11.94 -10.04
C GLY A 413 -7.56 -12.72 -11.36
N TYR A 414 -7.88 -12.11 -12.53
CA TYR A 414 -7.81 -12.81 -13.82
C TYR A 414 -6.41 -13.37 -14.14
N LYS A 415 -5.36 -12.76 -13.63
CA LYS A 415 -3.98 -13.22 -13.82
C LYS A 415 -3.72 -14.57 -13.16
N ALA A 416 -4.42 -14.87 -12.06
CA ALA A 416 -4.35 -16.16 -11.38
C ALA A 416 -5.31 -17.20 -11.98
N THR A 417 -6.52 -16.78 -12.38
CA THR A 417 -7.60 -17.70 -12.78
C THR A 417 -7.80 -17.83 -14.29
N GLY A 418 -7.32 -16.86 -15.06
CA GLY A 418 -7.64 -16.72 -16.48
C GLY A 418 -9.08 -16.25 -16.75
N LYS A 419 -9.89 -16.00 -15.73
CA LYS A 419 -11.31 -15.63 -15.83
C LYS A 419 -11.56 -14.14 -15.65
N ARG A 420 -12.49 -13.61 -16.45
CA ARG A 420 -13.03 -12.24 -16.38
C ARG A 420 -14.55 -12.35 -16.34
N PHE A 421 -15.21 -11.59 -15.45
CA PHE A 421 -16.65 -11.61 -15.21
C PHE A 421 -17.37 -10.41 -15.82
#